data_597030aacf6c1a1a117af83755c3bac1
#
_entry.id   597030aacf6c1a1a117af83755c3bac1
#
_cell.length_a   1.000
_cell.length_b   1.000
_cell.length_c   1.000
_cell.angle_alpha   90.00
_cell.angle_beta   90.00
_cell.angle_gamma   90.00
#
_symmetry.space_group_name_H-M   'P 1'
#
loop_
_entity.id
_entity.type
_entity.pdbx_description
1 polymer ?
#
loop_
_entity_poly.entity_id
_entity_poly.type
_entity_poly.pdbx_seq_one_letter_code
_entity_poly.pdbx_strand_id
1 'polypeptide(L)'
;FITPDSLFIRLSSVDTWGLVFYRGIIPFFTVFLGMLIIYKLNFFKILFSSGYHGLIYVGTFSITNITFVVSIQNTNVANTLVMIATAPMLSAILGAIFLKEPPDKKTWISIIITFLAIIYIFFDSLKLGNFYGDILGFITAIGLAIGAVTIRSAKSKNLVPAAVVGKLFVATFALFFIESFILENKDLIIVPLMCILCVAIPFVLVTIAPRFIPAAEVNLFFLLETIIGPIWVWLIIREEPSIETLYGGAVIIATIAVHSFLKLRNS
;
A
#
# COMPACT_ATOMS: atom_id res chain seq x y z
N PHE A 1 9.32 5.53 -8.41
CA PHE A 1 9.94 5.18 -7.12
C PHE A 1 9.33 3.94 -6.48
N ILE A 2 8.00 3.76 -6.50
CA ILE A 2 7.32 2.65 -5.80
C ILE A 2 7.45 1.29 -6.50
N THR A 3 7.54 1.25 -7.83
CA THR A 3 7.46 0.00 -8.62
C THR A 3 8.52 -1.07 -8.33
N PRO A 4 9.75 -0.79 -7.91
CA PRO A 4 10.72 -1.82 -7.55
C PRO A 4 10.65 -2.26 -6.08
N ASP A 5 9.71 -1.75 -5.28
CA ASP A 5 9.62 -2.02 -3.84
C ASP A 5 9.48 -3.52 -3.54
N SER A 6 8.54 -4.19 -4.20
CA SER A 6 8.32 -5.63 -4.06
C SER A 6 9.53 -6.46 -4.48
N LEU A 7 10.27 -6.02 -5.51
CA LEU A 7 11.52 -6.66 -5.92
C LEU A 7 12.59 -6.56 -4.82
N PHE A 8 12.78 -5.38 -4.23
CA PHE A 8 13.76 -5.20 -3.15
C PHE A 8 13.42 -6.03 -1.91
N ILE A 9 12.12 -6.16 -1.56
CA ILE A 9 11.68 -7.06 -0.49
C ILE A 9 12.11 -8.49 -0.79
N ARG A 10 11.93 -8.98 -2.01
CA ARG A 10 12.32 -10.34 -2.43
C ARG A 10 13.83 -10.55 -2.55
N LEU A 11 14.58 -9.51 -2.90
CA LEU A 11 16.04 -9.58 -3.01
C LEU A 11 16.77 -9.56 -1.67
N SER A 12 16.12 -9.01 -0.64
CA SER A 12 16.69 -8.95 0.70
C SER A 12 16.75 -10.33 1.34
N SER A 13 17.83 -10.62 2.04
CA SER A 13 18.01 -11.81 2.87
C SER A 13 17.55 -11.63 4.32
N VAL A 14 17.05 -10.45 4.67
CA VAL A 14 16.53 -10.13 6.00
C VAL A 14 15.21 -10.86 6.23
N ASP A 15 15.01 -11.40 7.43
CA ASP A 15 13.75 -12.02 7.83
C ASP A 15 12.57 -11.05 7.73
N THR A 16 11.36 -11.60 7.64
CA THR A 16 10.13 -10.82 7.43
C THR A 16 9.96 -9.69 8.46
N TRP A 17 10.20 -9.97 9.74
CA TRP A 17 10.02 -8.98 10.80
C TRP A 17 11.17 -7.97 10.88
N GLY A 18 12.37 -8.38 10.51
CA GLY A 18 13.49 -7.47 10.29
C GLY A 18 13.21 -6.48 9.18
N LEU A 19 12.64 -6.95 8.05
CA LEU A 19 12.19 -6.05 6.97
C LEU A 19 11.10 -5.08 7.44
N VAL A 20 10.08 -5.57 8.15
CA VAL A 20 9.04 -4.72 8.74
C VAL A 20 9.65 -3.66 9.65
N PHE A 21 10.61 -4.05 10.51
CA PHE A 21 11.32 -3.12 11.38
C PHE A 21 12.06 -2.03 10.62
N TYR A 22 12.91 -2.39 9.66
CA TYR A 22 13.68 -1.42 8.90
C TYR A 22 12.81 -0.53 8.03
N ARG A 23 11.73 -1.05 7.45
CA ARG A 23 10.72 -0.29 6.69
C ARG A 23 9.84 0.61 7.58
N GLY A 24 9.89 0.41 8.88
CA GLY A 24 9.33 1.32 9.88
C GLY A 24 10.34 2.39 10.28
N ILE A 25 11.50 1.97 10.82
CA ILE A 25 12.44 2.84 11.51
C ILE A 25 13.19 3.81 10.57
N ILE A 26 13.66 3.34 9.41
CA ILE A 26 14.42 4.18 8.47
C ILE A 26 13.52 5.28 7.88
N PRO A 27 12.33 5.00 7.31
CA PRO A 27 11.43 6.04 6.84
C PRO A 27 10.94 6.96 7.95
N PHE A 28 10.74 6.43 9.18
CA PHE A 28 10.43 7.27 10.33
C PHE A 28 11.48 8.36 10.52
N PHE A 29 12.74 7.98 10.70
CA PHE A 29 13.80 8.98 10.92
C PHE A 29 13.99 9.90 9.72
N THR A 30 13.96 9.37 8.50
CA THR A 30 14.14 10.16 7.27
C THR A 30 13.10 11.27 7.17
N VAL A 31 11.82 10.94 7.34
CA VAL A 31 10.74 11.92 7.17
C VAL A 31 10.55 12.78 8.42
N PHE A 32 10.72 12.21 9.62
CA PHE A 32 10.65 12.96 10.88
C PHE A 32 11.69 14.07 10.93
N LEU A 33 12.96 13.77 10.62
CA LEU A 33 14.03 14.77 10.58
C LEU A 33 13.75 15.82 9.48
N GLY A 34 13.31 15.40 8.30
CA GLY A 34 12.90 16.33 7.25
C GLY A 34 11.77 17.26 7.69
N MET A 35 10.76 16.74 8.39
CA MET A 35 9.67 17.54 8.91
C MET A 35 10.09 18.46 10.06
N LEU A 36 11.01 18.03 10.93
CA LEU A 36 11.56 18.90 11.97
C LEU A 36 12.34 20.08 11.38
N ILE A 37 13.07 19.88 10.28
CA ILE A 37 13.77 20.96 9.57
C ILE A 37 12.75 21.97 9.01
N ILE A 38 11.67 21.47 8.37
CA ILE A 38 10.67 22.33 7.70
C ILE A 38 9.71 22.98 8.70
N TYR A 39 9.15 22.21 9.63
CA TYR A 39 8.08 22.65 10.52
C TYR A 39 8.54 22.97 11.95
N LYS A 40 9.80 22.63 12.29
CA LYS A 40 10.35 22.78 13.65
C LYS A 40 9.40 22.14 14.69
N LEU A 41 9.17 22.77 15.81
CA LEU A 41 8.26 22.29 16.85
C LEU A 41 6.76 22.32 16.46
N ASN A 42 6.40 22.99 15.36
CA ASN A 42 5.04 22.95 14.83
C ASN A 42 4.63 21.55 14.33
N PHE A 43 5.59 20.64 14.13
CA PHE A 43 5.30 19.23 13.85
C PHE A 43 4.29 18.64 14.84
N PHE A 44 4.52 18.80 16.14
CA PHE A 44 3.63 18.27 17.17
C PHE A 44 2.26 18.96 17.16
N LYS A 45 2.20 20.26 16.92
CA LYS A 45 0.94 20.98 16.78
C LYS A 45 0.12 20.45 15.59
N ILE A 46 0.76 20.21 14.45
CA ILE A 46 0.10 19.64 13.27
C ILE A 46 -0.39 18.22 13.55
N LEU A 47 0.43 17.38 14.21
CA LEU A 47 0.07 16.03 14.60
C LEU A 47 -1.20 16.01 15.46
N PHE A 48 -1.21 16.78 16.54
CA PHE A 48 -2.37 16.83 17.46
C PHE A 48 -3.61 17.48 16.81
N SER A 49 -3.43 18.42 15.87
CA SER A 49 -4.55 19.02 15.13
C SER A 49 -5.26 18.03 14.20
N SER A 50 -4.60 16.93 13.85
CA SER A 50 -5.22 15.87 13.03
C SER A 50 -6.37 15.15 13.75
N GLY A 51 -6.35 15.13 15.10
CA GLY A 51 -7.42 14.57 15.93
C GLY A 51 -7.70 13.09 15.60
N TYR A 52 -8.98 12.70 15.64
CA TYR A 52 -9.38 11.32 15.39
C TYR A 52 -8.99 10.80 13.98
N HIS A 53 -8.95 11.67 12.96
CA HIS A 53 -8.48 11.29 11.61
C HIS A 53 -7.01 10.84 11.65
N GLY A 54 -6.18 11.54 12.45
CA GLY A 54 -4.79 11.14 12.66
C GLY A 54 -4.68 9.77 13.31
N LEU A 55 -5.49 9.49 14.35
CA LEU A 55 -5.49 8.18 15.02
C LEU A 55 -5.91 7.04 14.08
N ILE A 56 -7.00 7.22 13.32
CA ILE A 56 -7.43 6.23 12.33
C ILE A 56 -6.32 6.01 11.28
N TYR A 57 -5.69 7.10 10.82
CA TYR A 57 -4.66 7.01 9.80
C TYR A 57 -3.39 6.33 10.34
N VAL A 58 -2.96 6.59 11.58
CA VAL A 58 -1.87 5.85 12.23
C VAL A 58 -2.15 4.36 12.24
N GLY A 59 -3.32 3.95 12.72
CA GLY A 59 -3.70 2.53 12.81
C GLY A 59 -3.76 1.85 11.45
N THR A 60 -4.51 2.41 10.51
CA THR A 60 -4.66 1.83 9.17
C THR A 60 -3.35 1.82 8.39
N PHE A 61 -2.57 2.89 8.46
CA PHE A 61 -1.26 2.98 7.82
C PHE A 61 -0.28 1.96 8.37
N SER A 62 -0.28 1.74 9.71
CA SER A 62 0.58 0.73 10.34
C SER A 62 0.20 -0.69 9.92
N ILE A 63 -1.09 -1.03 9.99
CA ILE A 63 -1.60 -2.35 9.57
C ILE A 63 -1.24 -2.59 8.09
N THR A 64 -1.52 -1.63 7.22
CA THR A 64 -1.21 -1.72 5.78
C THR A 64 0.28 -2.01 5.52
N ASN A 65 1.18 -1.32 6.23
CA ASN A 65 2.61 -1.54 6.03
C ASN A 65 3.08 -2.92 6.51
N ILE A 66 2.55 -3.42 7.62
CA ILE A 66 2.87 -4.75 8.14
C ILE A 66 2.32 -5.81 7.21
N THR A 67 1.02 -5.76 6.90
CA THR A 67 0.35 -6.78 6.09
C THR A 67 0.90 -6.84 4.66
N PHE A 68 1.34 -5.71 4.09
CA PHE A 68 1.99 -5.67 2.79
C PHE A 68 3.27 -6.51 2.75
N VAL A 69 4.21 -6.28 3.69
CA VAL A 69 5.47 -7.00 3.73
C VAL A 69 5.25 -8.49 4.00
N VAL A 70 4.39 -8.79 5.00
CA VAL A 70 4.09 -10.19 5.34
C VAL A 70 3.37 -10.90 4.19
N SER A 71 2.49 -10.21 3.45
CA SER A 71 1.85 -10.76 2.26
C SER A 71 2.88 -11.13 1.20
N ILE A 72 3.75 -10.19 0.80
CA ILE A 72 4.79 -10.43 -0.22
C ILE A 72 5.69 -11.61 0.17
N GLN A 73 5.96 -11.83 1.44
CA GLN A 73 6.79 -12.93 1.90
C GLN A 73 6.06 -14.29 1.95
N ASN A 74 4.71 -14.30 1.94
CA ASN A 74 3.90 -15.52 2.11
C ASN A 74 3.05 -15.89 0.89
N THR A 75 3.10 -15.12 -0.21
CA THR A 75 2.45 -15.46 -1.49
C THR A 75 3.28 -14.93 -2.66
N ASN A 76 2.87 -15.25 -3.88
CA ASN A 76 3.47 -14.66 -5.08
C ASN A 76 3.29 -13.14 -5.09
N VAL A 77 4.33 -12.39 -5.49
CA VAL A 77 4.28 -10.92 -5.54
C VAL A 77 3.14 -10.41 -6.40
N ALA A 78 2.88 -11.08 -7.54
CA ALA A 78 1.78 -10.70 -8.41
C ALA A 78 0.42 -10.78 -7.70
N ASN A 79 0.20 -11.84 -6.89
CA ASN A 79 -1.03 -11.99 -6.11
C ASN A 79 -1.22 -10.80 -5.14
N THR A 80 -0.21 -10.49 -4.33
CA THR A 80 -0.25 -9.35 -3.41
C THR A 80 -0.62 -8.05 -4.14
N LEU A 81 0.06 -7.76 -5.25
CA LEU A 81 -0.15 -6.51 -5.99
C LEU A 81 -1.51 -6.45 -6.69
N VAL A 82 -2.01 -7.58 -7.18
CA VAL A 82 -3.38 -7.66 -7.74
C VAL A 82 -4.43 -7.46 -6.66
N MET A 83 -4.24 -8.01 -5.45
CA MET A 83 -5.14 -7.72 -4.31
C MET A 83 -5.15 -6.23 -3.98
N ILE A 84 -3.98 -5.59 -3.93
CA ILE A 84 -3.85 -4.16 -3.66
C ILE A 84 -4.53 -3.31 -4.74
N ALA A 85 -4.51 -3.72 -6.01
CA ALA A 85 -5.18 -3.03 -7.10
C ALA A 85 -6.71 -2.89 -6.89
N THR A 86 -7.29 -3.64 -5.96
CA THR A 86 -8.71 -3.52 -5.61
C THR A 86 -9.01 -2.34 -4.68
N ALA A 87 -8.00 -1.72 -4.07
CA ALA A 87 -8.17 -0.62 -3.12
C ALA A 87 -9.04 0.55 -3.64
N PRO A 88 -8.96 0.98 -4.93
CA PRO A 88 -9.85 2.01 -5.47
C PRO A 88 -11.33 1.64 -5.39
N MET A 89 -11.67 0.38 -5.66
CA MET A 89 -13.05 -0.11 -5.59
C MET A 89 -13.54 -0.17 -4.15
N LEU A 90 -12.70 -0.67 -3.23
CA LEU A 90 -13.00 -0.64 -1.79
C LEU A 90 -13.16 0.79 -1.28
N SER A 91 -12.34 1.74 -1.77
CA SER A 91 -12.47 3.16 -1.45
C SER A 91 -13.80 3.75 -1.91
N ALA A 92 -14.33 3.32 -3.06
CA ALA A 92 -15.63 3.76 -3.54
C ALA A 92 -16.78 3.26 -2.62
N ILE A 93 -16.71 2.00 -2.17
CA ILE A 93 -17.70 1.44 -1.22
C ILE A 93 -17.63 2.19 0.12
N LEU A 94 -16.43 2.35 0.69
CA LEU A 94 -16.26 3.05 1.96
C LEU A 94 -16.62 4.54 1.84
N GLY A 95 -16.36 5.17 0.70
CA GLY A 95 -16.77 6.55 0.39
C GLY A 95 -18.29 6.70 0.38
N ALA A 96 -19.02 5.71 -0.16
CA ALA A 96 -20.47 5.71 -0.10
C ALA A 96 -21.00 5.66 1.34
N ILE A 97 -20.40 4.83 2.18
CA ILE A 97 -20.83 4.62 3.56
C ILE A 97 -20.48 5.83 4.45
N PHE A 98 -19.22 6.27 4.42
CA PHE A 98 -18.71 7.27 5.37
C PHE A 98 -18.77 8.70 4.86
N LEU A 99 -18.65 8.93 3.55
CA LEU A 99 -18.69 10.27 2.96
C LEU A 99 -20.03 10.60 2.32
N LYS A 100 -20.98 9.64 2.30
CA LYS A 100 -22.29 9.75 1.66
C LYS A 100 -22.18 10.09 0.16
N GLU A 101 -21.14 9.60 -0.50
CA GLU A 101 -20.89 9.74 -1.92
C GLU A 101 -21.17 8.38 -2.60
N PRO A 102 -22.45 8.04 -2.94
CA PRO A 102 -22.79 6.73 -3.48
C PRO A 102 -22.15 6.54 -4.86
N PRO A 103 -21.58 5.35 -5.14
CA PRO A 103 -21.06 5.01 -6.44
C PRO A 103 -22.18 5.01 -7.49
N ASP A 104 -21.87 5.41 -8.70
CA ASP A 104 -22.77 5.27 -9.84
C ASP A 104 -22.92 3.80 -10.29
N LYS A 105 -23.87 3.53 -11.20
CA LYS A 105 -24.11 2.17 -11.71
C LYS A 105 -22.86 1.56 -12.36
N LYS A 106 -22.04 2.35 -13.04
CA LYS A 106 -20.82 1.87 -13.69
C LYS A 106 -19.78 1.44 -12.66
N THR A 107 -19.66 2.19 -11.55
CA THR A 107 -18.80 1.83 -10.41
C THR A 107 -19.25 0.52 -9.78
N TRP A 108 -20.58 0.31 -9.58
CA TRP A 108 -21.08 -0.96 -9.04
C TRP A 108 -20.78 -2.16 -9.93
N ILE A 109 -20.90 -2.02 -11.25
CA ILE A 109 -20.54 -3.08 -12.20
C ILE A 109 -19.05 -3.40 -12.07
N SER A 110 -18.18 -2.38 -12.02
CA SER A 110 -16.74 -2.55 -11.84
C SER A 110 -16.40 -3.26 -10.53
N ILE A 111 -17.08 -2.93 -9.43
CA ILE A 111 -16.92 -3.59 -8.12
C ILE A 111 -17.24 -5.08 -8.23
N ILE A 112 -18.36 -5.43 -8.85
CA ILE A 112 -18.80 -6.83 -9.00
C ILE A 112 -17.79 -7.63 -9.83
N ILE A 113 -17.35 -7.09 -10.99
CA ILE A 113 -16.36 -7.76 -11.86
C ILE A 113 -15.04 -7.98 -11.10
N THR A 114 -14.55 -6.94 -10.41
CA THR A 114 -13.32 -7.02 -9.62
C THR A 114 -13.43 -8.07 -8.51
N PHE A 115 -14.57 -8.14 -7.83
CA PHE A 115 -14.81 -9.09 -6.75
C PHE A 115 -14.83 -10.54 -7.26
N LEU A 116 -15.46 -10.79 -8.41
CA LEU A 116 -15.46 -12.12 -9.02
C LEU A 116 -14.04 -12.55 -9.45
N ALA A 117 -13.25 -11.63 -9.97
CA ALA A 117 -11.85 -11.91 -10.31
C ALA A 117 -10.99 -12.22 -9.08
N ILE A 118 -11.20 -11.53 -7.96
CA ILE A 118 -10.53 -11.84 -6.68
C ILE A 118 -10.89 -13.25 -6.22
N ILE A 119 -12.17 -13.61 -6.23
CA ILE A 119 -12.61 -14.95 -5.85
C ILE A 119 -11.92 -16.01 -6.72
N TYR A 120 -11.80 -15.78 -8.03
CA TYR A 120 -11.10 -16.69 -8.94
C TYR A 120 -9.63 -16.91 -8.56
N ILE A 121 -8.90 -15.84 -8.22
CA ILE A 121 -7.50 -15.91 -7.78
C ILE A 121 -7.40 -16.62 -6.42
N PHE A 122 -8.28 -16.33 -5.46
CA PHE A 122 -8.28 -17.01 -4.16
C PHE A 122 -8.50 -18.51 -4.26
N PHE A 123 -9.34 -18.97 -5.17
CA PHE A 123 -9.54 -20.42 -5.36
C PHE A 123 -8.27 -21.12 -5.86
N ASP A 124 -7.46 -20.47 -6.69
CA ASP A 124 -6.17 -20.99 -7.11
C ASP A 124 -5.16 -21.01 -5.95
N SER A 125 -5.06 -19.92 -5.23
CA SER A 125 -4.17 -19.76 -4.07
C SER A 125 -4.46 -20.78 -2.94
N LEU A 126 -5.71 -21.17 -2.75
CA LEU A 126 -6.08 -22.24 -1.81
C LEU A 126 -5.43 -23.55 -2.19
N LYS A 127 -5.37 -23.88 -3.48
CA LYS A 127 -4.74 -25.11 -3.99
C LYS A 127 -3.23 -25.07 -3.84
N LEU A 128 -2.61 -23.89 -3.99
CA LEU A 128 -1.17 -23.68 -3.94
C LEU A 128 -0.63 -23.49 -2.51
N GLY A 129 -1.50 -23.34 -1.48
CA GLY A 129 -1.10 -23.06 -0.09
C GLY A 129 -0.73 -21.60 0.18
N ASN A 130 -0.95 -20.68 -0.75
CA ASN A 130 -0.58 -19.27 -0.65
C ASN A 130 -1.68 -18.37 -0.06
N PHE A 131 -2.79 -18.96 0.36
CA PHE A 131 -4.00 -18.27 0.81
C PHE A 131 -3.77 -17.28 1.97
N TYR A 132 -2.87 -17.61 2.89
CA TYR A 132 -2.53 -16.72 4.00
C TYR A 132 -1.96 -15.39 3.52
N GLY A 133 -1.00 -15.43 2.60
CA GLY A 133 -0.40 -14.22 2.01
C GLY A 133 -1.42 -13.39 1.24
N ASP A 134 -2.32 -14.04 0.49
CA ASP A 134 -3.36 -13.35 -0.28
C ASP A 134 -4.39 -12.65 0.61
N ILE A 135 -4.79 -13.27 1.74
CA ILE A 135 -5.63 -12.59 2.75
C ILE A 135 -4.96 -11.32 3.25
N LEU A 136 -3.65 -11.39 3.57
CA LEU A 136 -2.90 -10.22 4.03
C LEU A 136 -2.80 -9.14 2.94
N GLY A 137 -2.65 -9.52 1.67
CA GLY A 137 -2.71 -8.61 0.53
C GLY A 137 -4.07 -7.91 0.43
N PHE A 138 -5.16 -8.64 0.65
CA PHE A 138 -6.50 -8.06 0.66
C PHE A 138 -6.74 -7.15 1.88
N ILE A 139 -6.24 -7.51 3.07
CA ILE A 139 -6.25 -6.62 4.25
C ILE A 139 -5.46 -5.34 3.97
N THR A 140 -4.34 -5.43 3.25
CA THR A 140 -3.58 -4.27 2.79
C THR A 140 -4.43 -3.36 1.90
N ALA A 141 -5.18 -3.93 0.95
CA ALA A 141 -6.09 -3.17 0.09
C ALA A 141 -7.20 -2.45 0.90
N ILE A 142 -7.80 -3.13 1.88
CA ILE A 142 -8.79 -2.54 2.79
C ILE A 142 -8.16 -1.37 3.57
N GLY A 143 -6.95 -1.56 4.12
CA GLY A 143 -6.23 -0.52 4.85
C GLY A 143 -5.93 0.71 3.99
N LEU A 144 -5.49 0.52 2.74
CA LEU A 144 -5.30 1.59 1.76
C LEU A 144 -6.60 2.33 1.47
N ALA A 145 -7.70 1.60 1.33
CA ALA A 145 -9.02 2.19 1.09
C ALA A 145 -9.50 3.04 2.27
N ILE A 146 -9.38 2.54 3.50
CA ILE A 146 -9.71 3.30 4.72
C ILE A 146 -8.80 4.53 4.84
N GLY A 147 -7.50 4.39 4.57
CA GLY A 147 -6.55 5.49 4.57
C GLY A 147 -6.93 6.59 3.59
N ALA A 148 -7.27 6.23 2.35
CA ALA A 148 -7.69 7.18 1.31
C ALA A 148 -8.98 7.93 1.71
N VAL A 149 -9.99 7.23 2.24
CA VAL A 149 -11.23 7.84 2.73
C VAL A 149 -10.96 8.75 3.92
N THR A 150 -10.06 8.35 4.83
CA THR A 150 -9.65 9.16 5.99
C THR A 150 -8.97 10.46 5.54
N ILE A 151 -8.03 10.40 4.59
CA ILE A 151 -7.37 11.59 4.03
C ILE A 151 -8.41 12.51 3.38
N ARG A 152 -9.33 11.95 2.61
CA ARG A 152 -10.39 12.71 1.94
C ARG A 152 -11.32 13.38 2.93
N SER A 153 -11.72 12.69 4.00
CA SER A 153 -12.57 13.26 5.06
C SER A 153 -11.88 14.38 5.85
N ALA A 154 -10.56 14.28 5.98
CA ALA A 154 -9.74 15.24 6.71
C ALA A 154 -9.38 16.52 5.92
N LYS A 155 -9.75 16.64 4.66
CA LYS A 155 -9.51 17.71 3.62
C LYS A 155 -8.44 18.78 3.91
N SER A 156 -8.55 19.51 5.02
CA SER A 156 -7.68 20.65 5.37
C SER A 156 -6.50 20.26 6.27
N LYS A 157 -6.46 19.01 6.77
CA LYS A 157 -5.47 18.57 7.74
C LYS A 157 -4.28 17.92 7.05
N ASN A 158 -3.09 18.15 7.59
CA ASN A 158 -1.88 17.47 7.14
C ASN A 158 -1.69 16.19 7.95
N LEU A 159 -1.90 15.02 7.30
CA LEU A 159 -1.77 13.71 7.94
C LEU A 159 -0.36 13.10 7.82
N VAL A 160 0.61 13.81 7.21
CA VAL A 160 2.00 13.30 7.13
C VAL A 160 2.61 13.04 8.51
N PRO A 161 2.44 13.90 9.54
CA PRO A 161 2.90 13.59 10.88
C PRO A 161 2.27 12.32 11.47
N ALA A 162 1.00 12.05 11.18
CA ALA A 162 0.33 10.82 11.59
C ALA A 162 0.94 9.59 10.90
N ALA A 163 1.24 9.68 9.59
CA ALA A 163 1.95 8.62 8.87
C ALA A 163 3.34 8.34 9.46
N VAL A 164 4.08 9.39 9.84
CA VAL A 164 5.38 9.26 10.53
C VAL A 164 5.23 8.50 11.85
N VAL A 165 4.23 8.84 12.66
CA VAL A 165 3.92 8.09 13.90
C VAL A 165 3.55 6.64 13.58
N GLY A 166 2.79 6.41 12.51
CA GLY A 166 2.47 5.06 12.03
C GLY A 166 3.72 4.25 11.69
N LYS A 167 4.74 4.86 11.06
CA LYS A 167 6.03 4.18 10.80
C LYS A 167 6.77 3.79 12.08
N LEU A 168 6.74 4.65 13.09
CA LEU A 168 7.29 4.30 14.42
C LEU A 168 6.53 3.13 15.04
N PHE A 169 5.21 3.11 14.91
CA PHE A 169 4.36 2.01 15.40
C PHE A 169 4.70 0.69 14.70
N VAL A 170 4.89 0.71 13.38
CA VAL A 170 5.34 -0.45 12.60
C VAL A 170 6.67 -1.00 13.14
N ALA A 171 7.67 -0.13 13.33
CA ALA A 171 8.96 -0.53 13.85
C ALA A 171 8.86 -1.10 15.27
N THR A 172 8.11 -0.43 16.16
CA THR A 172 7.94 -0.86 17.54
C THR A 172 7.22 -2.21 17.61
N PHE A 173 6.19 -2.43 16.78
CA PHE A 173 5.49 -3.70 16.72
C PHE A 173 6.41 -4.83 16.24
N ALA A 174 7.23 -4.58 15.22
CA ALA A 174 8.15 -5.57 14.68
C ALA A 174 9.22 -6.03 15.71
N LEU A 175 9.60 -5.17 16.68
CA LEU A 175 10.55 -5.51 17.74
C LEU A 175 10.15 -6.75 18.56
N PHE A 176 8.86 -7.05 18.66
CA PHE A 176 8.39 -8.22 19.40
C PHE A 176 8.62 -9.56 18.66
N PHE A 177 8.93 -9.49 17.36
CA PHE A 177 9.00 -10.66 16.48
C PHE A 177 10.33 -10.77 15.72
N ILE A 178 11.17 -9.74 15.76
CA ILE A 178 12.46 -9.71 15.05
C ILE A 178 13.44 -10.71 15.68
N GLU A 179 14.06 -11.50 14.83
CA GLU A 179 15.04 -12.51 15.27
C GLU A 179 16.47 -11.96 15.24
N SER A 180 16.79 -11.10 14.28
CA SER A 180 18.12 -10.51 14.12
C SER A 180 18.07 -9.09 13.53
N PHE A 181 18.96 -8.23 14.06
CA PHE A 181 19.18 -6.87 13.53
C PHE A 181 20.34 -6.82 12.53
N ILE A 182 20.95 -7.95 12.21
CA ILE A 182 22.16 -7.99 11.37
C ILE A 182 21.71 -7.86 9.91
N LEU A 183 22.27 -6.87 9.23
CA LEU A 183 22.20 -6.72 7.77
C LEU A 183 23.47 -7.33 7.16
N GLU A 184 23.27 -8.29 6.28
CA GLU A 184 24.40 -8.87 5.55
C GLU A 184 24.79 -7.98 4.36
N ASN A 185 26.04 -8.08 3.95
CA ASN A 185 26.71 -7.36 2.87
C ASN A 185 25.83 -6.56 1.91
N LYS A 186 25.03 -7.22 1.08
CA LYS A 186 24.15 -6.58 0.09
C LYS A 186 22.99 -5.81 0.73
N ASP A 187 22.50 -6.28 1.89
CA ASP A 187 21.35 -5.68 2.56
C ASP A 187 21.70 -4.35 3.24
N LEU A 188 22.99 -4.10 3.53
CA LEU A 188 23.47 -2.79 3.99
C LEU A 188 23.19 -1.66 2.98
N ILE A 189 23.04 -2.01 1.69
CA ILE A 189 22.72 -1.05 0.63
C ILE A 189 21.26 -1.18 0.21
N ILE A 190 20.78 -2.41 -0.01
CA ILE A 190 19.44 -2.68 -0.53
C ILE A 190 18.36 -2.14 0.44
N VAL A 191 18.48 -2.45 1.74
CA VAL A 191 17.46 -2.10 2.74
C VAL A 191 17.33 -0.58 2.93
N PRO A 192 18.40 0.20 3.18
CA PRO A 192 18.29 1.66 3.26
C PRO A 192 17.80 2.29 1.96
N LEU A 193 18.28 1.84 0.80
CA LEU A 193 17.88 2.35 -0.50
C LEU A 193 16.38 2.14 -0.73
N MET A 194 15.88 0.92 -0.51
CA MET A 194 14.47 0.58 -0.56
C MET A 194 13.65 1.46 0.40
N CYS A 195 14.07 1.54 1.68
CA CYS A 195 13.35 2.28 2.70
C CYS A 195 13.23 3.78 2.40
N ILE A 196 14.27 4.38 1.81
CA ILE A 196 14.27 5.82 1.46
C ILE A 196 13.53 6.04 0.14
N LEU A 197 13.92 5.36 -0.94
CA LEU A 197 13.39 5.64 -2.28
C LEU A 197 12.00 5.06 -2.52
N CYS A 198 11.76 3.80 -2.08
CA CYS A 198 10.51 3.10 -2.39
C CYS A 198 9.48 3.23 -1.26
N VAL A 199 9.88 3.65 -0.06
CA VAL A 199 8.96 3.79 1.07
C VAL A 199 8.83 5.24 1.52
N ALA A 200 9.93 5.89 1.99
CA ALA A 200 9.84 7.22 2.60
C ALA A 200 9.31 8.29 1.64
N ILE A 201 9.85 8.37 0.43
CA ILE A 201 9.42 9.34 -0.58
C ILE A 201 7.97 9.07 -1.02
N PRO A 202 7.61 7.85 -1.45
CA PRO A 202 6.24 7.57 -1.89
C PRO A 202 5.18 7.81 -0.82
N PHE A 203 5.40 7.41 0.43
CA PHE A 203 4.36 7.59 1.45
C PHE A 203 4.08 9.07 1.75
N VAL A 204 5.09 9.93 1.70
CA VAL A 204 4.89 11.39 1.84
C VAL A 204 4.07 11.90 0.65
N LEU A 205 4.46 11.53 -0.58
CA LEU A 205 3.77 11.96 -1.80
C LEU A 205 2.31 11.47 -1.81
N VAL A 206 2.06 10.21 -1.49
CA VAL A 206 0.71 9.63 -1.45
C VAL A 206 -0.15 10.28 -0.37
N THR A 207 0.43 10.65 0.78
CA THR A 207 -0.31 11.35 1.84
C THR A 207 -0.62 12.81 1.48
N ILE A 208 0.20 13.45 0.64
CA ILE A 208 0.02 14.84 0.23
C ILE A 208 -0.79 14.97 -1.05
N ALA A 209 -0.59 14.09 -2.01
CA ALA A 209 -1.17 14.17 -3.36
C ALA A 209 -2.70 14.37 -3.40
N PRO A 210 -3.51 13.69 -2.55
CA PRO A 210 -4.98 13.86 -2.56
C PRO A 210 -5.45 15.27 -2.17
N ARG A 211 -4.54 16.14 -1.73
CA ARG A 211 -4.85 17.56 -1.46
C ARG A 211 -4.82 18.42 -2.73
N PHE A 212 -4.12 17.97 -3.77
CA PHE A 212 -3.89 18.72 -5.01
C PHE A 212 -4.55 18.10 -6.23
N ILE A 213 -4.68 16.78 -6.25
CA ILE A 213 -5.28 16.01 -7.35
C ILE A 213 -6.37 15.08 -6.82
N PRO A 214 -7.36 14.70 -7.66
CA PRO A 214 -8.42 13.77 -7.25
C PRO A 214 -7.85 12.44 -6.76
N ALA A 215 -8.46 11.87 -5.72
CA ALA A 215 -8.03 10.58 -5.16
C ALA A 215 -8.00 9.45 -6.21
N ALA A 216 -8.89 9.50 -7.21
CA ALA A 216 -8.89 8.56 -8.33
C ALA A 216 -7.59 8.63 -9.17
N GLU A 217 -7.05 9.82 -9.40
CA GLU A 217 -5.79 9.99 -10.13
C GLU A 217 -4.59 9.48 -9.33
N VAL A 218 -4.57 9.70 -8.00
CA VAL A 218 -3.55 9.11 -7.12
C VAL A 218 -3.57 7.59 -7.21
N ASN A 219 -4.76 6.99 -7.22
CA ASN A 219 -4.92 5.55 -7.32
C ASN A 219 -4.44 4.96 -8.67
N LEU A 220 -4.44 5.75 -9.75
CA LEU A 220 -3.87 5.29 -11.04
C LEU A 220 -2.35 5.01 -10.94
N PHE A 221 -1.62 5.72 -10.08
CA PHE A 221 -0.19 5.44 -9.86
C PHE A 221 0.05 4.08 -9.19
N PHE A 222 -0.87 3.61 -8.34
CA PHE A 222 -0.78 2.26 -7.77
C PHE A 222 -1.02 1.17 -8.81
N LEU A 223 -1.83 1.43 -9.85
CA LEU A 223 -1.97 0.48 -10.97
C LEU A 223 -0.66 0.30 -11.73
N LEU A 224 0.17 1.33 -11.84
CA LEU A 224 1.50 1.20 -12.44
C LEU A 224 2.37 0.23 -11.63
N GLU A 225 2.31 0.28 -10.30
CA GLU A 225 3.02 -0.66 -9.45
C GLU A 225 2.51 -2.09 -9.66
N THR A 226 1.19 -2.27 -9.73
CA THR A 226 0.56 -3.58 -9.93
C THR A 226 0.97 -4.23 -11.25
N ILE A 227 1.23 -3.46 -12.30
CA ILE A 227 1.67 -3.96 -13.61
C ILE A 227 3.19 -4.17 -13.63
N ILE A 228 3.94 -3.15 -13.22
CA ILE A 228 5.40 -3.11 -13.39
C ILE A 228 6.10 -3.93 -12.29
N GLY A 229 5.55 -3.98 -11.07
CA GLY A 229 6.13 -4.72 -9.95
C GLY A 229 6.35 -6.21 -10.26
N PRO A 230 5.32 -6.98 -10.67
CA PRO A 230 5.50 -8.38 -11.07
C PRO A 230 6.47 -8.56 -12.23
N ILE A 231 6.53 -7.63 -13.17
CA ILE A 231 7.47 -7.69 -14.31
C ILE A 231 8.91 -7.61 -13.82
N TRP A 232 9.23 -6.71 -12.88
CA TRP A 232 10.55 -6.63 -12.27
C TRP A 232 10.93 -7.94 -11.56
N VAL A 233 10.01 -8.51 -10.80
CA VAL A 233 10.23 -9.74 -10.02
C VAL A 233 10.41 -10.92 -10.98
N TRP A 234 9.58 -11.05 -12.01
CA TRP A 234 9.71 -12.10 -13.03
C TRP A 234 11.04 -12.01 -13.79
N LEU A 235 11.42 -10.84 -14.26
CA LEU A 235 12.64 -10.68 -15.05
C LEU A 235 13.92 -10.94 -14.23
N ILE A 236 13.95 -10.55 -12.96
CA ILE A 236 15.17 -10.57 -12.13
C ILE A 236 15.26 -11.84 -11.29
N ILE A 237 14.17 -12.24 -10.65
CA ILE A 237 14.14 -13.39 -9.71
C ILE A 237 13.56 -14.64 -10.36
N ARG A 238 12.90 -14.52 -11.53
CA ARG A 238 12.22 -15.61 -12.23
C ARG A 238 11.02 -16.19 -11.45
N GLU A 239 10.40 -15.40 -10.58
CA GLU A 239 9.14 -15.76 -9.93
C GLU A 239 8.00 -15.57 -10.94
N GLU A 240 7.46 -16.68 -11.44
CA GLU A 240 6.38 -16.65 -12.41
C GLU A 240 5.02 -16.61 -11.70
N PRO A 241 4.14 -15.65 -12.04
CA PRO A 241 2.77 -15.64 -11.53
C PRO A 241 1.99 -16.82 -12.12
N SER A 242 1.01 -17.35 -11.37
CA SER A 242 0.10 -18.38 -11.90
C SER A 242 -0.72 -17.83 -13.07
N ILE A 243 -1.17 -18.74 -13.94
CA ILE A 243 -2.04 -18.38 -15.08
C ILE A 243 -3.33 -17.71 -14.57
N GLU A 244 -3.88 -18.21 -13.48
CA GLU A 244 -5.06 -17.66 -12.80
C GLU A 244 -4.83 -16.23 -12.33
N THR A 245 -3.66 -15.96 -11.75
CA THR A 245 -3.27 -14.60 -11.32
C THR A 245 -3.11 -13.67 -12.52
N LEU A 246 -2.55 -14.14 -13.63
CA LEU A 246 -2.42 -13.35 -14.85
C LEU A 246 -3.79 -12.98 -15.43
N TYR A 247 -4.71 -13.95 -15.57
CA TYR A 247 -6.05 -13.69 -16.10
C TYR A 247 -6.89 -12.84 -15.14
N GLY A 248 -6.95 -13.20 -13.85
CA GLY A 248 -7.70 -12.43 -12.85
C GLY A 248 -7.14 -11.03 -12.68
N GLY A 249 -5.82 -10.89 -12.64
CA GLY A 249 -5.13 -9.60 -12.57
C GLY A 249 -5.39 -8.73 -13.80
N ALA A 250 -5.35 -9.30 -15.01
CA ALA A 250 -5.69 -8.58 -16.24
C ALA A 250 -7.13 -8.06 -16.23
N VAL A 251 -8.09 -8.87 -15.76
CA VAL A 251 -9.50 -8.46 -15.62
C VAL A 251 -9.63 -7.31 -14.60
N ILE A 252 -8.97 -7.40 -13.43
CA ILE A 252 -9.00 -6.36 -12.40
C ILE A 252 -8.42 -5.04 -12.96
N ILE A 253 -7.22 -5.09 -13.52
CA ILE A 253 -6.53 -3.91 -14.06
C ILE A 253 -7.34 -3.28 -15.20
N ALA A 254 -7.84 -4.07 -16.14
CA ALA A 254 -8.66 -3.58 -17.24
C ALA A 254 -9.95 -2.92 -16.72
N THR A 255 -10.63 -3.56 -15.77
CA THR A 255 -11.86 -3.03 -15.16
C THR A 255 -11.62 -1.67 -14.49
N ILE A 256 -10.54 -1.56 -13.71
CA ILE A 256 -10.21 -0.32 -13.00
C ILE A 256 -9.76 0.77 -13.98
N ALA A 257 -8.95 0.42 -14.99
CA ALA A 257 -8.49 1.35 -16.01
C ALA A 257 -9.67 1.92 -16.84
N VAL A 258 -10.57 1.06 -17.32
CA VAL A 258 -11.77 1.46 -18.04
C VAL A 258 -12.68 2.32 -17.16
N HIS A 259 -12.92 1.91 -15.91
CA HIS A 259 -13.73 2.68 -14.97
C HIS A 259 -13.15 4.08 -14.74
N SER A 260 -11.84 4.16 -14.46
CA SER A 260 -11.16 5.44 -14.23
C SER A 260 -11.20 6.36 -15.46
N PHE A 261 -10.98 5.79 -16.64
CA PHE A 261 -11.06 6.54 -17.91
C PHE A 261 -12.47 7.08 -18.17
N LEU A 262 -13.51 6.27 -17.98
CA LEU A 262 -14.90 6.70 -18.17
C LEU A 262 -15.32 7.77 -17.16
N LYS A 263 -14.78 7.74 -15.95
CA LYS A 263 -15.06 8.73 -14.91
C LYS A 263 -14.39 10.08 -15.22
N LEU A 264 -13.12 10.07 -15.66
CA LEU A 264 -12.40 11.28 -16.09
C LEU A 264 -13.03 11.95 -17.30
N ARG A 265 -13.61 11.19 -18.23
CA ARG A 265 -14.29 11.74 -19.42
C ARG A 265 -15.62 12.42 -19.08
N ASN A 266 -16.26 12.06 -17.97
CA ASN A 266 -17.58 12.58 -17.57
C ASN A 266 -17.49 13.67 -16.48
N SER A 267 -16.29 13.97 -15.97
CA SER A 267 -15.98 15.09 -15.05
C SER A 267 -15.52 16.31 -15.83
#